data_94f674bfc1eafe91a47bcebb257594a5
#
_entry.id   94f674bfc1eafe91a47bcebb257594a5
#
_cell.length_a   1.000
_cell.length_b   1.000
_cell.length_c   1.000
_cell.angle_alpha   90.00
_cell.angle_beta   90.00
_cell.angle_gamma   90.00
#
_symmetry.space_group_name_H-M   'P 1'
#
loop_
_entity.id
_entity.type
_entity.pdbx_description
1 polymer ?
#
loop_
_entity_poly.entity_id
_entity_poly.type
_entity_poly.pdbx_seq_one_letter_code
_entity_poly.pdbx_strand_id
1 'polypeptide(L)'
;VRILARHFWRSLADGNFRYPVNPFMHHEPAPDAMAEAMARSAKYLKYLAKEIAMQAACLEGSRQVTQLHLGGGTPTFLSHDEMRELMDSVREHFTLVPNGEYSIEVDPRKVDFDTVELLAQLGFNRMSVGVQDFAEDVQQAVNRIQSYDETKLVIDAARANGFKSVSLDLIYGLPRQNVISFNRTLEQVLEISPDRISLYSYAHLPGLFKPQRRISVNDMPSADTKLQLLQLGIRRLTEA
;
A
#
# COMPACT_ATOMS: atom_id res chain seq x y z
N VAL A 1 9.90 18.39 9.02
CA VAL A 1 10.68 17.25 8.54
C VAL A 1 9.74 16.26 7.89
N ARG A 2 10.05 15.82 6.68
CA ARG A 2 9.32 14.75 5.99
C ARG A 2 10.10 13.46 6.18
N ILE A 3 9.52 12.49 6.86
CA ILE A 3 10.09 11.15 6.99
C ILE A 3 9.44 10.29 5.90
N LEU A 4 10.20 10.00 4.85
CA LEU A 4 9.77 9.13 3.75
C LEU A 4 10.47 7.78 3.88
N ALA A 5 9.80 6.79 4.42
CA ALA A 5 10.32 5.42 4.51
C ALA A 5 10.35 4.69 3.14
N ARG A 6 10.57 5.42 2.04
CA ARG A 6 10.65 4.84 0.68
C ARG A 6 11.86 3.93 0.44
N HIS A 7 12.90 4.03 1.25
CA HIS A 7 14.13 3.24 1.06
C HIS A 7 14.06 1.85 1.70
N PHE A 8 13.07 1.61 2.51
CA PHE A 8 12.86 0.38 3.26
C PHE A 8 12.91 -0.88 2.41
N TRP A 9 12.21 -0.87 1.28
CA TRP A 9 12.07 -2.05 0.44
C TRP A 9 13.13 -2.17 -0.66
N ARG A 10 13.84 -1.10 -1.03
CA ARG A 10 14.94 -1.17 -1.99
C ARG A 10 16.14 -1.90 -1.38
N SER A 11 16.50 -1.60 -0.16
CA SER A 11 17.62 -2.24 0.54
C SER A 11 17.35 -3.74 0.86
N LEU A 12 16.08 -4.12 1.03
CA LEU A 12 15.65 -5.52 1.14
C LEU A 12 15.57 -6.23 -0.23
N ALA A 13 15.32 -5.54 -1.31
CA ALA A 13 15.21 -6.08 -2.66
C ALA A 13 16.58 -6.30 -3.34
N ASP A 14 17.58 -5.50 -3.02
CA ASP A 14 18.92 -5.56 -3.61
C ASP A 14 19.83 -6.61 -2.97
N GLY A 15 19.48 -7.15 -1.80
CA GLY A 15 20.24 -8.17 -1.11
C GLY A 15 19.54 -9.51 -1.09
N ASN A 16 19.64 -10.37 -2.12
CA ASN A 16 19.28 -11.81 -2.14
C ASN A 16 18.06 -12.25 -1.28
N PHE A 17 17.16 -11.31 -0.98
CA PHE A 17 15.95 -11.54 -0.23
C PHE A 17 14.90 -12.16 -1.13
N ARG A 18 14.83 -13.48 -1.13
CA ARG A 18 13.65 -14.18 -1.64
C ARG A 18 12.53 -13.96 -0.63
N TYR A 19 11.63 -13.03 -0.95
CA TYR A 19 10.38 -12.89 -0.25
C TYR A 19 9.58 -14.19 -0.42
N PRO A 20 9.31 -14.95 0.63
CA PRO A 20 8.43 -16.11 0.52
C PRO A 20 6.98 -15.68 0.26
N VAL A 21 6.65 -14.42 0.55
CA VAL A 21 5.33 -13.85 0.26
C VAL A 21 5.43 -13.02 -1.00
N ASN A 22 5.18 -13.66 -2.14
CA ASN A 22 4.81 -12.95 -3.36
C ASN A 22 3.48 -12.23 -3.05
N PRO A 23 3.39 -10.88 -3.10
CA PRO A 23 2.13 -10.18 -2.87
C PRO A 23 1.03 -10.61 -3.85
N PHE A 24 1.38 -11.41 -4.85
CA PHE A 24 0.49 -12.00 -5.83
C PHE A 24 0.25 -13.50 -5.64
N MET A 25 0.60 -14.11 -4.51
CA MET A 25 0.33 -15.53 -4.24
C MET A 25 -0.53 -15.70 -2.99
N HIS A 26 -1.71 -16.27 -3.16
CA HIS A 26 -2.58 -16.79 -2.10
C HIS A 26 -2.09 -18.17 -1.63
N HIS A 27 -0.90 -18.24 -1.03
CA HIS A 27 -0.54 -19.38 -0.20
C HIS A 27 -0.13 -18.81 1.15
N GLU A 28 -0.81 -19.27 2.19
CA GLU A 28 -0.30 -19.08 3.54
C GLU A 28 1.14 -19.61 3.55
N PRO A 29 2.10 -18.79 3.97
CA PRO A 29 3.47 -19.26 4.07
C PRO A 29 3.51 -20.45 5.03
N ALA A 30 4.35 -21.43 4.73
CA ALA A 30 4.60 -22.51 5.67
C ALA A 30 5.01 -21.92 7.03
N PRO A 31 4.68 -22.57 8.17
CA PRO A 31 5.00 -22.04 9.51
C PRO A 31 6.46 -21.58 9.67
N ASP A 32 7.39 -22.31 9.07
CA ASP A 32 8.81 -21.95 9.09
C ASP A 32 9.12 -20.67 8.32
N ALA A 33 8.43 -20.44 7.20
CA ALA A 33 8.60 -19.22 6.41
C ALA A 33 7.99 -18.00 7.12
N MET A 34 6.93 -18.18 7.90
CA MET A 34 6.35 -17.11 8.73
C MET A 34 7.30 -16.76 9.88
N ALA A 35 7.83 -17.75 10.59
CA ALA A 35 8.82 -17.53 11.66
C ALA A 35 10.08 -16.82 11.14
N GLU A 36 10.57 -17.21 9.96
CA GLU A 36 11.70 -16.55 9.32
C GLU A 36 11.36 -15.08 8.92
N ALA A 37 10.16 -14.84 8.42
CA ALA A 37 9.70 -13.50 8.06
C ALA A 37 9.59 -12.58 9.29
N MET A 38 9.05 -13.09 10.40
CA MET A 38 8.97 -12.37 11.69
C MET A 38 10.37 -12.09 12.27
N ALA A 39 11.29 -13.05 12.19
CA ALA A 39 12.66 -12.82 12.63
C ALA A 39 13.38 -11.74 11.79
N ARG A 40 13.01 -11.60 10.54
CA ARG A 40 13.55 -10.57 9.64
C ARG A 40 12.96 -9.19 9.94
N SER A 41 11.65 -9.07 10.23
CA SER A 41 11.03 -7.81 10.61
C SER A 41 11.64 -7.26 11.91
N ALA A 42 11.78 -8.09 12.93
CA ALA A 42 12.42 -7.71 14.19
C ALA A 42 13.88 -7.23 13.98
N LYS A 43 14.66 -7.96 13.18
CA LYS A 43 16.01 -7.53 12.83
C LYS A 43 16.02 -6.18 12.12
N TYR A 44 15.09 -6.00 11.19
CA TYR A 44 14.97 -4.75 10.45
C TYR A 44 14.60 -3.58 11.37
N LEU A 45 13.60 -3.73 12.22
CA LEU A 45 13.19 -2.68 13.17
C LEU A 45 14.36 -2.23 14.06
N LYS A 46 15.18 -3.18 14.49
CA LYS A 46 16.40 -2.86 15.25
C LYS A 46 17.38 -1.95 14.49
N TYR A 47 17.53 -2.14 13.16
CA TYR A 47 18.37 -1.27 12.34
C TYR A 47 17.69 0.05 12.03
N LEU A 48 16.37 0.03 11.78
CA LEU A 48 15.58 1.23 11.55
C LEU A 48 15.59 2.15 12.77
N ALA A 49 15.44 1.62 13.99
CA ALA A 49 15.54 2.40 15.22
C ALA A 49 16.91 3.09 15.35
N LYS A 50 18.01 2.39 15.02
CA LYS A 50 19.35 3.01 14.98
C LYS A 50 19.44 4.13 13.93
N GLU A 51 18.89 3.90 12.74
CA GLU A 51 18.89 4.90 11.68
C GLU A 51 18.07 6.12 12.09
N ILE A 52 16.90 5.94 12.70
CA ILE A 52 16.08 7.02 13.26
C ILE A 52 16.89 7.85 14.26
N ALA A 53 17.57 7.19 15.21
CA ALA A 53 18.41 7.87 16.20
C ALA A 53 19.57 8.65 15.54
N MET A 54 20.26 8.04 14.58
CA MET A 54 21.36 8.68 13.84
C MET A 54 20.88 9.89 13.04
N GLN A 55 19.77 9.76 12.33
CA GLN A 55 19.18 10.86 11.57
C GLN A 55 18.73 12.01 12.49
N ALA A 56 18.11 11.67 13.63
CA ALA A 56 17.72 12.65 14.62
C ALA A 56 18.93 13.41 15.21
N ALA A 57 20.07 12.74 15.41
CA ALA A 57 21.30 13.36 15.89
C ALA A 57 21.92 14.34 14.88
N CYS A 58 21.68 14.16 13.58
CA CYS A 58 22.15 15.05 12.51
C CYS A 58 21.29 16.30 12.35
N LEU A 59 20.13 16.37 13.00
CA LEU A 59 19.23 17.52 12.86
C LEU A 59 19.59 18.62 13.88
N GLU A 60 19.97 19.79 13.37
CA GLU A 60 20.12 21.00 14.15
C GLU A 60 18.77 21.73 14.22
N GLY A 61 18.16 21.83 15.39
CA GLY A 61 16.92 22.57 15.61
C GLY A 61 15.69 21.72 15.89
N SER A 62 14.54 22.11 15.35
CA SER A 62 13.26 21.49 15.69
C SER A 62 13.11 20.05 15.18
N ARG A 63 12.72 19.15 16.06
CA ARG A 63 12.38 17.76 15.76
C ARG A 63 10.88 17.55 15.57
N GLN A 64 10.15 18.61 15.28
CA GLN A 64 8.72 18.55 14.98
C GLN A 64 8.50 17.93 13.60
N VAL A 65 7.64 16.92 13.55
CA VAL A 65 7.26 16.22 12.33
C VAL A 65 5.84 16.62 11.95
N THR A 66 5.71 17.25 10.79
CA THR A 66 4.43 17.66 10.21
C THR A 66 3.88 16.61 9.25
N GLN A 67 4.74 15.75 8.69
CA GLN A 67 4.37 14.69 7.78
C GLN A 67 5.18 13.41 8.06
N LEU A 68 4.47 12.29 8.23
CA LEU A 68 5.01 10.94 8.31
C LEU A 68 4.31 10.08 7.28
N HIS A 69 5.06 9.26 6.55
CA HIS A 69 4.49 8.31 5.61
C HIS A 69 5.16 6.95 5.73
N LEU A 70 4.38 5.92 5.98
CA LEU A 70 4.79 4.52 5.88
C LEU A 70 4.28 3.93 4.57
N GLY A 71 5.20 3.56 3.70
CA GLY A 71 4.85 3.01 2.38
C GLY A 71 6.00 2.24 1.75
N GLY A 72 5.77 1.76 0.51
CA GLY A 72 6.81 1.08 -0.27
C GLY A 72 6.91 -0.41 -0.01
N GLY A 73 5.83 -1.08 0.03
CA GLY A 73 5.62 -2.51 0.26
C GLY A 73 4.29 -2.70 0.94
N THR A 74 4.24 -3.44 2.03
CA THR A 74 3.03 -3.56 2.85
C THR A 74 3.41 -3.29 4.30
N PRO A 75 3.32 -2.03 4.78
CA PRO A 75 3.69 -1.70 6.17
C PRO A 75 2.94 -2.53 7.21
N THR A 76 1.69 -2.87 6.92
CA THR A 76 0.84 -3.75 7.75
C THR A 76 1.25 -5.24 7.73
N PHE A 77 2.43 -5.55 7.16
CA PHE A 77 3.11 -6.82 7.39
C PHE A 77 3.71 -6.90 8.81
N LEU A 78 4.04 -5.75 9.41
CA LEU A 78 4.46 -5.68 10.82
C LEU A 78 3.30 -6.13 11.71
N SER A 79 3.62 -6.93 12.73
CA SER A 79 2.66 -7.25 13.78
C SER A 79 2.24 -5.98 14.54
N HIS A 80 1.15 -6.06 15.30
CA HIS A 80 0.67 -4.94 16.10
C HIS A 80 1.76 -4.43 17.09
N ASP A 81 2.52 -5.33 17.69
CA ASP A 81 3.58 -4.96 18.62
C ASP A 81 4.77 -4.33 17.90
N GLU A 82 5.16 -4.87 16.75
CA GLU A 82 6.21 -4.29 15.91
C GLU A 82 5.83 -2.90 15.39
N MET A 83 4.56 -2.67 15.07
CA MET A 83 4.08 -1.36 14.66
C MET A 83 4.12 -0.36 15.82
N ARG A 84 3.79 -0.79 17.05
CA ARG A 84 3.96 0.03 18.28
C ARG A 84 5.43 0.36 18.50
N GLU A 85 6.33 -0.64 18.46
CA GLU A 85 7.77 -0.45 18.61
C GLU A 85 8.32 0.56 17.61
N LEU A 86 7.90 0.48 16.34
CA LEU A 86 8.30 1.45 15.33
C LEU A 86 7.86 2.87 15.69
N MET A 87 6.59 3.04 16.06
CA MET A 87 6.05 4.36 16.37
C MET A 87 6.62 4.93 17.67
N ASP A 88 6.95 4.08 18.64
CA ASP A 88 7.65 4.48 19.87
C ASP A 88 9.07 4.96 19.56
N SER A 89 9.81 4.23 18.71
CA SER A 89 11.13 4.67 18.23
C SER A 89 11.09 6.03 17.50
N VAL A 90 10.03 6.28 16.73
CA VAL A 90 9.82 7.59 16.10
C VAL A 90 9.58 8.67 17.15
N ARG A 91 8.72 8.41 18.15
CA ARG A 91 8.35 9.38 19.19
C ARG A 91 9.47 9.66 20.19
N GLU A 92 10.38 8.72 20.39
CA GLU A 92 11.57 8.92 21.23
C GLU A 92 12.45 10.05 20.69
N HIS A 93 12.51 10.22 19.38
CA HIS A 93 13.41 11.15 18.72
C HIS A 93 12.72 12.35 18.07
N PHE A 94 11.42 12.24 17.78
CA PHE A 94 10.65 13.23 17.05
C PHE A 94 9.32 13.55 17.74
N THR A 95 8.86 14.77 17.60
CA THR A 95 7.54 15.20 18.07
C THR A 95 6.57 15.28 16.91
N LEU A 96 5.58 14.40 16.88
CA LEU A 96 4.49 14.45 15.93
C LEU A 96 3.56 15.61 16.30
N VAL A 97 3.41 16.61 15.41
CA VAL A 97 2.56 17.79 15.71
C VAL A 97 1.07 17.43 15.66
N PRO A 98 0.21 18.06 16.48
CA PRO A 98 -1.23 17.65 16.58
C PRO A 98 -2.01 17.69 15.28
N ASN A 99 -1.63 18.53 14.32
CA ASN A 99 -2.31 18.67 13.02
C ASN A 99 -1.46 18.17 11.85
N GLY A 100 -0.49 17.32 12.12
CA GLY A 100 0.34 16.71 11.08
C GLY A 100 -0.43 15.73 10.19
N GLU A 101 0.19 15.37 9.08
CA GLU A 101 -0.32 14.38 8.13
C GLU A 101 0.46 13.08 8.31
N TYR A 102 -0.18 12.07 8.89
CA TYR A 102 0.44 10.78 9.17
C TYR A 102 -0.27 9.72 8.37
N SER A 103 0.42 9.21 7.34
CA SER A 103 -0.17 8.35 6.31
C SER A 103 0.46 6.97 6.27
N ILE A 104 -0.32 5.98 5.91
CA ILE A 104 0.11 4.60 5.76
C ILE A 104 -0.51 3.95 4.52
N GLU A 105 0.30 3.15 3.79
CA GLU A 105 -0.19 2.28 2.70
C GLU A 105 -0.70 0.96 3.29
N VAL A 106 -1.88 0.54 2.85
CA VAL A 106 -2.58 -0.65 3.35
C VAL A 106 -2.97 -1.57 2.21
N ASP A 107 -2.71 -2.85 2.38
CA ASP A 107 -3.31 -3.91 1.57
C ASP A 107 -4.57 -4.41 2.29
N PRO A 108 -5.78 -4.15 1.76
CA PRO A 108 -7.03 -4.46 2.46
C PRO A 108 -7.25 -5.95 2.70
N ARG A 109 -6.55 -6.82 1.99
CA ARG A 109 -6.58 -8.28 2.19
C ARG A 109 -5.86 -8.73 3.47
N LYS A 110 -5.12 -7.83 4.12
CA LYS A 110 -4.19 -8.12 5.23
C LYS A 110 -4.50 -7.31 6.49
N VAL A 111 -5.59 -6.60 6.51
CA VAL A 111 -6.01 -5.76 7.64
C VAL A 111 -7.45 -6.05 8.01
N ASP A 112 -7.68 -6.07 9.31
CA ASP A 112 -8.98 -6.16 9.94
C ASP A 112 -9.32 -4.84 10.67
N PHE A 113 -10.47 -4.81 11.31
CA PHE A 113 -10.92 -3.66 12.09
C PHE A 113 -9.93 -3.29 13.20
N ASP A 114 -9.41 -4.29 13.92
CA ASP A 114 -8.49 -4.09 15.05
C ASP A 114 -7.17 -3.47 14.59
N THR A 115 -6.68 -3.88 13.41
CA THR A 115 -5.50 -3.27 12.79
C THR A 115 -5.75 -1.80 12.46
N VAL A 116 -6.90 -1.47 11.87
CA VAL A 116 -7.25 -0.08 11.53
C VAL A 116 -7.39 0.78 12.79
N GLU A 117 -8.03 0.24 13.83
CA GLU A 117 -8.15 0.91 15.14
C GLU A 117 -6.77 1.19 15.74
N LEU A 118 -5.87 0.19 15.75
CA LEU A 118 -4.50 0.38 16.20
C LEU A 118 -3.78 1.48 15.44
N LEU A 119 -3.89 1.50 14.11
CA LEU A 119 -3.26 2.55 13.30
C LEU A 119 -3.77 3.94 13.68
N ALA A 120 -5.07 4.09 13.94
CA ALA A 120 -5.64 5.34 14.44
C ALA A 120 -5.08 5.72 15.83
N GLN A 121 -5.01 4.77 16.75
CA GLN A 121 -4.43 4.95 18.09
C GLN A 121 -2.95 5.35 18.02
N LEU A 122 -2.21 4.83 17.04
CA LEU A 122 -0.82 5.20 16.78
C LEU A 122 -0.67 6.58 16.12
N GLY A 123 -1.78 7.25 15.80
CA GLY A 123 -1.81 8.63 15.30
C GLY A 123 -1.86 8.73 13.78
N PHE A 124 -1.96 7.63 13.04
CA PHE A 124 -2.20 7.70 11.60
C PHE A 124 -3.59 8.30 11.35
N ASN A 125 -3.66 9.22 10.40
CA ASN A 125 -4.89 9.94 10.07
C ASN A 125 -5.16 10.02 8.56
N ARG A 126 -4.32 9.38 7.75
CA ARG A 126 -4.48 9.21 6.31
C ARG A 126 -4.13 7.77 5.93
N MET A 127 -4.93 7.18 5.06
CA MET A 127 -4.74 5.81 4.59
C MET A 127 -4.74 5.78 3.06
N SER A 128 -3.80 5.05 2.45
CA SER A 128 -3.87 4.69 1.03
C SER A 128 -4.13 3.20 0.91
N VAL A 129 -5.21 2.84 0.22
CA VAL A 129 -5.67 1.47 0.06
C VAL A 129 -5.42 1.00 -1.37
N GLY A 130 -4.59 -0.02 -1.52
CA GLY A 130 -4.29 -0.60 -2.82
C GLY A 130 -5.45 -1.44 -3.35
N VAL A 131 -6.24 -0.91 -4.29
CA VAL A 131 -7.35 -1.62 -4.95
C VAL A 131 -6.90 -2.23 -6.27
N GLN A 132 -6.26 -1.45 -7.10
CA GLN A 132 -5.79 -1.75 -8.45
C GLN A 132 -6.93 -1.91 -9.46
N ASP A 133 -7.82 -2.88 -9.30
CA ASP A 133 -9.03 -3.15 -10.08
C ASP A 133 -9.97 -4.06 -9.30
N PHE A 134 -11.30 -3.95 -9.53
CA PHE A 134 -12.30 -4.84 -8.92
C PHE A 134 -12.78 -5.95 -9.85
N ALA A 135 -12.43 -5.92 -11.15
CA ALA A 135 -12.84 -6.96 -12.09
C ALA A 135 -12.09 -8.27 -11.78
N GLU A 136 -12.84 -9.36 -11.55
CA GLU A 136 -12.31 -10.65 -11.11
C GLU A 136 -11.30 -11.24 -12.09
N ASP A 137 -11.58 -11.17 -13.40
CA ASP A 137 -10.71 -11.68 -14.46
C ASP A 137 -9.38 -10.91 -14.54
N VAL A 138 -9.41 -9.60 -14.25
CA VAL A 138 -8.21 -8.76 -14.13
C VAL A 138 -7.43 -9.14 -12.88
N GLN A 139 -8.10 -9.28 -11.74
CA GLN A 139 -7.48 -9.70 -10.48
C GLN A 139 -6.83 -11.08 -10.58
N GLN A 140 -7.50 -12.05 -11.23
CA GLN A 140 -6.95 -13.37 -11.50
C GLN A 140 -5.69 -13.29 -12.38
N ALA A 141 -5.69 -12.47 -13.43
CA ALA A 141 -4.57 -12.32 -14.34
C ALA A 141 -3.30 -11.76 -13.65
N VAL A 142 -3.47 -10.93 -12.63
CA VAL A 142 -2.35 -10.38 -11.82
C VAL A 142 -2.17 -11.12 -10.49
N ASN A 143 -2.94 -12.19 -10.25
CA ASN A 143 -2.93 -12.99 -9.01
C ASN A 143 -3.12 -12.12 -7.75
N ARG A 144 -4.10 -11.22 -7.78
CA ARG A 144 -4.46 -10.34 -6.68
C ARG A 144 -5.98 -10.33 -6.51
N ILE A 145 -6.50 -11.38 -5.90
CA ILE A 145 -7.92 -11.48 -5.60
C ILE A 145 -8.23 -10.65 -4.36
N GLN A 146 -9.21 -9.77 -4.50
CA GLN A 146 -9.62 -8.82 -3.48
C GLN A 146 -11.07 -8.41 -3.74
N SER A 147 -11.97 -8.70 -2.82
CA SER A 147 -13.37 -8.34 -2.99
C SER A 147 -13.62 -6.84 -2.78
N TYR A 148 -14.70 -6.36 -3.38
CA TYR A 148 -15.22 -5.02 -3.10
C TYR A 148 -15.56 -4.86 -1.60
N ASP A 149 -16.23 -5.86 -1.03
CA ASP A 149 -16.68 -5.83 0.36
C ASP A 149 -15.52 -5.77 1.36
N GLU A 150 -14.44 -6.56 1.15
CA GLU A 150 -13.23 -6.46 1.98
C GLU A 150 -12.63 -5.06 1.94
N THR A 151 -12.55 -4.48 0.74
CA THR A 151 -12.04 -3.11 0.57
C THR A 151 -12.92 -2.10 1.29
N LYS A 152 -14.24 -2.22 1.11
CA LYS A 152 -15.22 -1.32 1.74
C LYS A 152 -15.17 -1.41 3.26
N LEU A 153 -15.05 -2.60 3.83
CA LEU A 153 -14.93 -2.79 5.29
C LEU A 153 -13.71 -2.06 5.87
N VAL A 154 -12.56 -2.12 5.21
CA VAL A 154 -11.34 -1.41 5.65
C VAL A 154 -11.54 0.11 5.59
N ILE A 155 -12.20 0.61 4.56
CA ILE A 155 -12.46 2.05 4.39
C ILE A 155 -13.47 2.54 5.43
N ASP A 156 -14.53 1.78 5.67
CA ASP A 156 -15.53 2.10 6.67
C ASP A 156 -14.92 2.08 8.09
N ALA A 157 -14.04 1.10 8.36
CA ALA A 157 -13.25 1.05 9.60
C ALA A 157 -12.35 2.29 9.76
N ALA A 158 -11.67 2.72 8.68
CA ALA A 158 -10.84 3.93 8.72
C ALA A 158 -11.66 5.17 9.05
N ARG A 159 -12.83 5.33 8.42
CA ARG A 159 -13.75 6.44 8.69
C ARG A 159 -14.28 6.42 10.13
N ALA A 160 -14.70 5.24 10.60
CA ALA A 160 -15.18 5.06 11.98
C ALA A 160 -14.11 5.40 13.02
N ASN A 161 -12.83 5.15 12.71
CA ASN A 161 -11.69 5.48 13.56
C ASN A 161 -11.09 6.88 13.32
N GLY A 162 -11.79 7.76 12.59
CA GLY A 162 -11.44 9.17 12.46
C GLY A 162 -10.30 9.48 11.50
N PHE A 163 -9.99 8.60 10.57
CA PHE A 163 -9.09 8.93 9.47
C PHE A 163 -9.65 10.10 8.66
N LYS A 164 -8.82 11.13 8.49
CA LYS A 164 -9.19 12.39 7.82
C LYS A 164 -9.22 12.28 6.30
N SER A 165 -8.54 11.29 5.75
CA SER A 165 -8.48 11.07 4.31
C SER A 165 -8.14 9.61 4.00
N VAL A 166 -8.94 9.03 3.11
CA VAL A 166 -8.70 7.71 2.52
C VAL A 166 -8.48 7.88 1.03
N SER A 167 -7.33 7.38 0.55
CA SER A 167 -6.96 7.34 -0.87
C SER A 167 -7.12 5.93 -1.40
N LEU A 168 -7.58 5.80 -2.64
CA LEU A 168 -7.56 4.53 -3.37
C LEU A 168 -6.52 4.55 -4.48
N ASP A 169 -5.75 3.47 -4.60
CA ASP A 169 -4.81 3.29 -5.68
C ASP A 169 -5.40 2.36 -6.73
N LEU A 170 -5.49 2.85 -7.97
CA LEU A 170 -6.00 2.15 -9.14
C LEU A 170 -4.90 2.03 -10.20
N ILE A 171 -4.98 0.97 -11.00
CA ILE A 171 -4.08 0.77 -12.13
C ILE A 171 -4.87 0.57 -13.40
N TYR A 172 -4.59 1.37 -14.43
CA TYR A 172 -5.13 1.14 -15.77
C TYR A 172 -4.10 0.46 -16.67
N GLY A 173 -4.59 -0.31 -17.63
CA GLY A 173 -3.74 -1.06 -18.56
C GLY A 173 -3.27 -2.41 -18.00
N LEU A 174 -3.94 -2.95 -17.00
CA LEU A 174 -3.71 -4.30 -16.48
C LEU A 174 -4.09 -5.38 -17.52
N PRO A 175 -3.52 -6.59 -17.45
CA PRO A 175 -3.92 -7.69 -18.32
C PRO A 175 -5.42 -7.96 -18.19
N ARG A 176 -6.08 -8.29 -19.31
CA ARG A 176 -7.53 -8.51 -19.48
C ARG A 176 -8.42 -7.30 -19.21
N GLN A 177 -7.86 -6.19 -18.76
CA GLN A 177 -8.64 -4.97 -18.52
C GLN A 177 -9.15 -4.40 -19.85
N ASN A 178 -10.42 -3.99 -19.87
CA ASN A 178 -11.07 -3.35 -21.00
C ASN A 178 -11.95 -2.18 -20.53
N VAL A 179 -12.47 -1.39 -21.46
CA VAL A 179 -13.26 -0.18 -21.17
C VAL A 179 -14.51 -0.49 -20.32
N ILE A 180 -15.16 -1.64 -20.57
CA ILE A 180 -16.38 -2.03 -19.86
C ILE A 180 -16.07 -2.46 -18.43
N SER A 181 -15.05 -3.34 -18.24
CA SER A 181 -14.66 -3.80 -16.92
C SER A 181 -14.14 -2.65 -16.06
N PHE A 182 -13.30 -1.80 -16.63
CA PHE A 182 -12.74 -0.65 -15.91
C PHE A 182 -13.81 0.40 -15.56
N ASN A 183 -14.82 0.62 -16.42
CA ASN A 183 -15.92 1.49 -16.07
C ASN A 183 -16.69 0.99 -14.83
N ARG A 184 -16.92 -0.33 -14.72
CA ARG A 184 -17.55 -0.92 -13.53
C ARG A 184 -16.69 -0.74 -12.28
N THR A 185 -15.36 -0.93 -12.39
CA THR A 185 -14.44 -0.63 -11.30
C THR A 185 -14.55 0.83 -10.86
N LEU A 186 -14.59 1.77 -11.80
CA LEU A 186 -14.76 3.19 -11.47
C LEU A 186 -16.12 3.49 -10.82
N GLU A 187 -17.21 2.84 -11.22
CA GLU A 187 -18.51 2.96 -10.56
C GLU A 187 -18.45 2.53 -9.10
N GLN A 188 -17.85 1.39 -8.82
CA GLN A 188 -17.65 0.89 -7.45
C GLN A 188 -16.75 1.83 -6.63
N VAL A 189 -15.69 2.37 -7.23
CA VAL A 189 -14.80 3.35 -6.58
C VAL A 189 -15.57 4.63 -6.23
N LEU A 190 -16.42 5.14 -7.13
CA LEU A 190 -17.23 6.33 -6.89
C LEU A 190 -18.30 6.09 -5.81
N GLU A 191 -18.87 4.88 -5.74
CA GLU A 191 -19.79 4.48 -4.67
C GLU A 191 -19.10 4.49 -3.30
N ILE A 192 -17.85 4.05 -3.21
CA ILE A 192 -17.03 4.14 -1.99
C ILE A 192 -16.77 5.60 -1.60
N SER A 193 -16.72 6.50 -2.57
CA SER A 193 -16.49 7.93 -2.37
C SER A 193 -15.20 8.24 -1.59
N PRO A 194 -14.02 7.84 -2.09
CA PRO A 194 -12.75 8.14 -1.42
C PRO A 194 -12.42 9.63 -1.51
N ASP A 195 -11.59 10.12 -0.59
CA ASP A 195 -11.14 11.52 -0.61
C ASP A 195 -10.12 11.80 -1.71
N ARG A 196 -9.40 10.75 -2.15
CA ARG A 196 -8.37 10.83 -3.19
C ARG A 196 -8.31 9.54 -3.99
N ILE A 197 -7.85 9.66 -5.23
CA ILE A 197 -7.57 8.53 -6.10
C ILE A 197 -6.21 8.74 -6.75
N SER A 198 -5.38 7.69 -6.69
CA SER A 198 -4.13 7.61 -7.45
C SER A 198 -4.36 6.64 -8.61
N LEU A 199 -4.28 7.13 -9.84
CA LEU A 199 -4.46 6.31 -11.04
C LEU A 199 -3.11 6.09 -11.73
N TYR A 200 -2.60 4.87 -11.68
CA TYR A 200 -1.30 4.49 -12.22
C TYR A 200 -1.41 3.77 -13.57
N SER A 201 -0.43 3.99 -14.43
CA SER A 201 -0.27 3.20 -15.66
C SER A 201 0.47 1.90 -15.37
N TYR A 202 -0.09 0.75 -15.75
CA TYR A 202 0.62 -0.52 -15.66
C TYR A 202 1.82 -0.56 -16.59
N ALA A 203 2.98 -0.90 -16.04
CA ALA A 203 4.21 -1.15 -16.80
C ALA A 203 4.52 -2.66 -16.82
N HIS A 204 4.43 -3.27 -18.00
CA HIS A 204 4.78 -4.68 -18.18
C HIS A 204 6.27 -4.83 -18.47
N LEU A 205 7.05 -5.20 -17.45
CA LEU A 205 8.51 -5.31 -17.49
C LEU A 205 8.97 -6.68 -16.95
N PRO A 206 8.62 -7.80 -17.63
CA PRO A 206 8.91 -9.16 -17.12
C PRO A 206 10.41 -9.48 -17.05
N GLY A 207 11.25 -8.72 -17.76
CA GLY A 207 12.71 -8.81 -17.62
C GLY A 207 13.21 -8.35 -16.26
N LEU A 208 12.58 -7.33 -15.67
CA LEU A 208 12.93 -6.77 -14.37
C LEU A 208 12.15 -7.41 -13.23
N PHE A 209 10.86 -7.67 -13.42
CA PHE A 209 9.94 -8.17 -12.39
C PHE A 209 9.55 -9.62 -12.65
N LYS A 210 10.16 -10.55 -11.90
CA LYS A 210 9.90 -11.99 -12.04
C LYS A 210 8.41 -12.39 -12.00
N PRO A 211 7.56 -11.84 -11.11
CA PRO A 211 6.13 -12.16 -11.09
C PRO A 211 5.41 -11.88 -12.41
N GLN A 212 5.81 -10.84 -13.13
CA GLN A 212 5.21 -10.47 -14.42
C GLN A 212 5.50 -11.46 -15.55
N ARG A 213 6.47 -12.37 -15.38
CA ARG A 213 6.78 -13.43 -16.36
C ARG A 213 5.64 -14.45 -16.54
N ARG A 214 4.70 -14.50 -15.61
CA ARG A 214 3.52 -15.37 -15.67
C ARG A 214 2.36 -14.73 -16.41
N ILE A 215 2.43 -13.44 -16.68
CA ILE A 215 1.39 -12.69 -17.40
C ILE A 215 1.61 -12.89 -18.89
N SER A 216 0.57 -13.38 -19.57
CA SER A 216 0.61 -13.53 -21.03
C SER A 216 0.59 -12.15 -21.71
N VAL A 217 1.48 -11.94 -22.66
CA VAL A 217 1.49 -10.72 -23.48
C VAL A 217 0.18 -10.58 -24.27
N ASN A 218 -0.47 -11.69 -24.62
CA ASN A 218 -1.75 -11.69 -25.32
C ASN A 218 -2.91 -11.18 -24.46
N ASP A 219 -2.77 -11.21 -23.13
CA ASP A 219 -3.76 -10.66 -22.20
C ASP A 219 -3.61 -9.14 -22.01
N MET A 220 -2.53 -8.55 -22.53
CA MET A 220 -2.30 -7.12 -22.39
C MET A 220 -3.20 -6.29 -23.30
N PRO A 221 -3.81 -5.20 -22.80
CA PRO A 221 -4.57 -4.29 -23.65
C PRO A 221 -3.66 -3.63 -24.69
N SER A 222 -4.20 -3.39 -25.89
CA SER A 222 -3.51 -2.64 -26.93
C SER A 222 -3.19 -1.19 -26.46
N ALA A 223 -2.28 -0.51 -27.17
CA ALA A 223 -1.98 0.89 -26.89
C ALA A 223 -3.22 1.78 -26.98
N ASP A 224 -4.08 1.55 -27.98
CA ASP A 224 -5.34 2.28 -28.15
C ASP A 224 -6.32 2.02 -26.99
N THR A 225 -6.47 0.75 -26.60
CA THR A 225 -7.29 0.40 -25.43
C THR A 225 -6.76 1.07 -24.17
N LYS A 226 -5.45 1.06 -23.97
CA LYS A 226 -4.82 1.68 -22.80
C LYS A 226 -5.05 3.20 -22.76
N LEU A 227 -5.02 3.86 -23.92
CA LEU A 227 -5.37 5.26 -24.02
C LEU A 227 -6.86 5.53 -23.70
N GLN A 228 -7.77 4.67 -24.20
CA GLN A 228 -9.19 4.74 -23.89
C GLN A 228 -9.46 4.57 -22.38
N LEU A 229 -8.75 3.64 -21.70
CA LEU A 229 -8.85 3.45 -20.25
C LEU A 229 -8.42 4.69 -19.49
N LEU A 230 -7.32 5.33 -19.90
CA LEU A 230 -6.87 6.60 -19.29
C LEU A 230 -7.90 7.70 -19.48
N GLN A 231 -8.40 7.89 -20.70
CA GLN A 231 -9.42 8.90 -21.01
C GLN A 231 -10.71 8.67 -20.22
N LEU A 232 -11.16 7.40 -20.11
CA LEU A 232 -12.31 7.03 -19.29
C LEU A 232 -12.07 7.39 -17.82
N GLY A 233 -10.91 7.01 -17.26
CA GLY A 233 -10.53 7.32 -15.89
C GLY A 233 -10.56 8.82 -15.62
N ILE A 234 -9.89 9.62 -16.45
CA ILE A 234 -9.88 11.09 -16.32
C ILE A 234 -11.31 11.62 -16.34
N ARG A 235 -12.11 11.27 -17.35
CA ARG A 235 -13.48 11.77 -17.49
C ARG A 235 -14.32 11.43 -16.27
N ARG A 236 -14.41 10.15 -15.90
CA ARG A 236 -15.27 9.68 -14.80
C ARG A 236 -14.89 10.26 -13.44
N LEU A 237 -13.58 10.44 -13.18
CA LEU A 237 -13.10 10.96 -11.91
C LEU A 237 -13.09 12.48 -11.82
N THR A 238 -13.21 13.21 -12.95
CA THR A 238 -13.32 14.67 -12.93
C THR A 238 -14.76 15.16 -13.01
N GLU A 239 -15.70 14.31 -13.46
CA GLU A 239 -17.13 14.61 -13.52
C GLU A 239 -17.87 14.27 -12.22
N ALA A 240 -17.24 13.56 -11.29
CA ALA A 240 -17.78 13.14 -10.00
C ALA A 240 -17.35 14.09 -8.87
#